data_c60b2939ac26a835025de8cea64cd88f
#
_entry.id   c60b2939ac26a835025de8cea64cd88f
#
_cell.length_a   1.000
_cell.length_b   1.000
_cell.length_c   1.000
_cell.angle_alpha   90.00
_cell.angle_beta   90.00
_cell.angle_gamma   90.00
#
_symmetry.space_group_name_H-M   'P 1'
#
loop_
_entity.id
_entity.type
_entity.pdbx_description
1 polymer ?
#
loop_
_entity_poly.entity_id
_entity_poly.type
_entity_poly.pdbx_seq_one_letter_code
_entity_poly.pdbx_strand_id
1 'polypeptide(L)'
;AVDTAIYIAKKAGVTLSWHYWLGGQFWVGGWYWGVVFVNFFFDVCKLKLSKDIMERAEAYRKVCESVNYIWPNRNFVMVCARPVHIDRDEMGRLHSDSRMAIQYPDEWGIYMCHGIRVNEKIILHPETLTKDDWIHEKNLEVRRIIQERMGSRFITEIGGRVIARHDDPRIGEIVEI
;
A
#
# COMPACT_ATOMS: atom_id res chain seq x y z
N ALA A 1 4.95 -5.04 9.10
CA ALA A 1 5.75 -6.02 8.30
C ALA A 1 7.20 -6.15 8.82
N VAL A 2 7.96 -5.05 8.99
CA VAL A 2 9.35 -5.13 9.47
C VAL A 2 9.41 -5.69 10.90
N ASP A 3 8.55 -5.22 11.80
CA ASP A 3 8.51 -5.68 13.19
C ASP A 3 8.14 -7.16 13.32
N THR A 4 7.22 -7.63 12.49
CA THR A 4 6.86 -9.06 12.41
C THR A 4 8.03 -9.89 11.92
N ALA A 5 8.75 -9.41 10.91
CA ALA A 5 9.94 -10.08 10.39
C ALA A 5 11.07 -10.14 11.44
N ILE A 6 11.29 -9.06 12.19
CA ILE A 6 12.23 -9.01 13.31
C ILE A 6 11.84 -9.99 14.42
N TYR A 7 10.55 -10.08 14.76
CA TYR A 7 10.04 -11.01 15.75
C TYR A 7 10.27 -12.47 15.36
N ILE A 8 9.96 -12.83 14.10
CA ILE A 8 10.17 -14.19 13.56
C ILE A 8 11.66 -14.52 13.54
N ALA A 9 12.51 -13.59 13.10
CA ALA A 9 13.95 -13.78 13.08
C ALA A 9 14.53 -14.03 14.49
N LYS A 10 14.08 -13.27 15.50
CA LYS A 10 14.46 -13.50 16.91
C LYS A 10 14.05 -14.89 17.39
N LYS A 11 12.85 -15.35 17.08
CA LYS A 11 12.40 -16.71 17.41
C LYS A 11 13.22 -17.80 16.73
N ALA A 12 13.70 -17.54 15.51
CA ALA A 12 14.58 -18.44 14.77
C ALA A 12 16.07 -18.39 15.23
N GLY A 13 16.38 -17.62 16.30
CA GLY A 13 17.76 -17.49 16.82
C GLY A 13 18.67 -16.67 15.90
N VAL A 14 18.12 -15.85 15.02
CA VAL A 14 18.88 -15.00 14.10
C VAL A 14 19.14 -13.63 14.75
N THR A 15 20.40 -13.18 14.70
CA THR A 15 20.78 -11.86 15.23
C THR A 15 20.18 -10.72 14.41
N LEU A 16 19.89 -9.59 15.05
CA LEU A 16 19.22 -8.43 14.43
C LEU A 16 19.98 -7.80 13.26
N SER A 17 21.27 -8.09 13.09
CA SER A 17 22.05 -7.62 11.94
C SER A 17 21.68 -8.27 10.61
N TRP A 18 20.90 -9.32 10.61
CA TRP A 18 20.53 -10.06 9.41
C TRP A 18 19.77 -9.21 8.37
N HIS A 19 18.94 -8.26 8.79
CA HIS A 19 18.17 -7.43 7.87
C HIS A 19 19.05 -6.42 7.09
N TYR A 20 20.15 -5.96 7.68
CA TYR A 20 21.16 -5.18 6.97
C TYR A 20 21.98 -6.07 6.01
N TRP A 21 22.24 -7.28 6.41
CA TRP A 21 23.02 -8.23 5.63
C TRP A 21 22.26 -8.73 4.39
N LEU A 22 20.94 -8.86 4.46
CA LEU A 22 20.11 -9.25 3.31
C LEU A 22 20.07 -8.21 2.18
N GLY A 23 20.74 -7.06 2.32
CA GLY A 23 20.71 -6.01 1.30
C GLY A 23 19.31 -5.46 1.04
N GLY A 24 18.39 -5.67 2.00
CA GLY A 24 16.99 -5.28 1.89
C GLY A 24 16.10 -6.39 1.33
N GLN A 25 14.84 -6.03 1.14
CA GLN A 25 13.84 -6.90 0.55
C GLN A 25 14.01 -6.96 -0.97
N PHE A 26 13.86 -8.15 -1.53
CA PHE A 26 13.80 -8.33 -2.97
C PHE A 26 12.35 -8.19 -3.44
N TRP A 27 12.09 -7.17 -4.24
CA TRP A 27 10.85 -7.06 -4.97
C TRP A 27 10.91 -7.99 -6.18
N VAL A 28 10.17 -9.09 -6.09
CA VAL A 28 10.19 -10.15 -7.11
C VAL A 28 9.78 -9.61 -8.49
N GLY A 29 8.82 -8.68 -8.54
CA GLY A 29 8.41 -8.05 -9.78
C GLY A 29 9.51 -7.29 -10.52
N GLY A 30 10.50 -6.72 -9.81
CA GLY A 30 11.63 -6.01 -10.42
C GLY A 30 12.61 -6.92 -11.16
N TRP A 31 12.61 -8.21 -10.84
CA TRP A 31 13.48 -9.22 -11.47
C TRP A 31 12.76 -10.07 -12.52
N TYR A 32 11.50 -9.86 -12.73
CA TYR A 32 10.69 -10.62 -13.70
C TYR A 32 11.20 -10.54 -15.14
N TRP A 33 11.90 -9.48 -15.48
CA TRP A 33 12.50 -9.28 -16.80
C TRP A 33 13.37 -10.44 -17.27
N GLY A 34 14.12 -11.08 -16.35
CA GLY A 34 14.95 -12.23 -16.68
C GLY A 34 14.13 -13.40 -17.26
N VAL A 35 12.98 -13.69 -16.68
CA VAL A 35 12.07 -14.74 -17.16
C VAL A 35 11.44 -14.36 -18.50
N VAL A 36 11.06 -13.08 -18.66
CA VAL A 36 10.50 -12.58 -19.92
C VAL A 36 11.50 -12.75 -21.08
N PHE A 37 12.78 -12.42 -20.86
CA PHE A 37 13.81 -12.62 -21.88
C PHE A 37 14.05 -14.11 -22.18
N VAL A 38 14.10 -14.97 -21.19
CA VAL A 38 14.24 -16.43 -21.40
C VAL A 38 13.08 -16.94 -22.23
N ASN A 39 11.84 -16.58 -21.90
CA ASN A 39 10.67 -16.99 -22.65
C ASN A 39 10.69 -16.42 -24.07
N PHE A 40 11.06 -15.16 -24.26
CA PHE A 40 11.19 -14.56 -25.58
C PHE A 40 12.20 -15.33 -26.45
N PHE A 41 13.38 -15.61 -25.94
CA PHE A 41 14.38 -16.35 -26.67
C PHE A 41 13.95 -17.80 -27.02
N PHE A 42 13.26 -18.45 -26.09
CA PHE A 42 12.76 -19.80 -26.28
C PHE A 42 11.54 -19.83 -27.23
N ASP A 43 10.50 -19.03 -26.91
CA ASP A 43 9.20 -19.11 -27.60
C ASP A 43 9.21 -18.38 -28.96
N VAL A 44 9.85 -17.21 -29.04
CA VAL A 44 9.84 -16.35 -30.22
C VAL A 44 11.05 -16.63 -31.10
N CYS A 45 12.26 -16.56 -30.54
CA CYS A 45 13.49 -16.77 -31.29
C CYS A 45 13.82 -18.24 -31.54
N LYS A 46 13.09 -19.17 -30.93
CA LYS A 46 13.28 -20.63 -31.07
C LYS A 46 14.71 -21.11 -30.73
N LEU A 47 15.37 -20.40 -29.80
CA LEU A 47 16.70 -20.81 -29.35
C LEU A 47 16.60 -22.08 -28.51
N LYS A 48 17.55 -23.00 -28.74
CA LYS A 48 17.70 -24.21 -27.92
C LYS A 48 18.42 -23.83 -26.60
N LEU A 49 17.68 -23.63 -25.56
CA LEU A 49 18.22 -23.38 -24.24
C LEU A 49 18.50 -24.70 -23.49
N SER A 50 19.50 -24.72 -22.61
CA SER A 50 19.79 -25.91 -21.82
C SER A 50 18.63 -26.22 -20.85
N LYS A 51 18.49 -27.49 -20.49
CA LYS A 51 17.46 -27.96 -19.56
C LYS A 51 17.55 -27.22 -18.20
N ASP A 52 18.77 -27.01 -17.69
CA ASP A 52 19.02 -26.28 -16.43
C ASP A 52 18.49 -24.84 -16.50
N ILE A 53 18.70 -24.12 -17.59
CA ILE A 53 18.19 -22.75 -17.77
C ILE A 53 16.66 -22.76 -17.77
N MET A 54 16.04 -23.71 -18.46
CA MET A 54 14.57 -23.80 -18.52
C MET A 54 13.96 -24.15 -17.15
N GLU A 55 14.56 -25.09 -16.41
CA GLU A 55 14.11 -25.45 -15.06
C GLU A 55 14.21 -24.28 -14.08
N ARG A 56 15.32 -23.53 -14.13
CA ARG A 56 15.49 -22.31 -13.30
C ARG A 56 14.51 -21.22 -13.67
N ALA A 57 14.29 -20.99 -14.96
CA ALA A 57 13.32 -19.99 -15.43
C ALA A 57 11.91 -20.33 -14.95
N GLU A 58 11.51 -21.61 -15.05
CA GLU A 58 10.22 -22.08 -14.59
C GLU A 58 10.07 -21.98 -13.07
N ALA A 59 11.09 -22.35 -12.30
CA ALA A 59 11.08 -22.18 -10.85
C ALA A 59 10.94 -20.71 -10.45
N TYR A 60 11.68 -19.82 -11.13
CA TYR A 60 11.60 -18.39 -10.88
C TYR A 60 10.24 -17.79 -11.28
N ARG A 61 9.66 -18.25 -12.40
CA ARG A 61 8.32 -17.86 -12.82
C ARG A 61 7.29 -18.17 -11.73
N LYS A 62 7.34 -19.38 -11.15
CA LYS A 62 6.46 -19.79 -10.04
C LYS A 62 6.62 -18.89 -8.81
N VAL A 63 7.85 -18.50 -8.48
CA VAL A 63 8.10 -17.52 -7.41
C VAL A 63 7.46 -16.17 -7.75
N CYS A 64 7.66 -15.67 -8.98
CA CYS A 64 7.07 -14.40 -9.42
C CYS A 64 5.54 -14.40 -9.40
N GLU A 65 4.90 -15.53 -9.66
CA GLU A 65 3.44 -15.68 -9.61
C GLU A 65 2.88 -15.79 -8.20
N SER A 66 3.67 -16.31 -7.26
CA SER A 66 3.20 -16.67 -5.91
C SER A 66 3.44 -15.58 -4.87
N VAL A 67 4.54 -14.82 -4.98
CA VAL A 67 4.97 -13.88 -3.94
C VAL A 67 5.26 -12.50 -4.50
N ASN A 68 5.22 -11.49 -3.62
CA ASN A 68 5.53 -10.11 -3.95
C ASN A 68 6.95 -9.73 -3.53
N TYR A 69 7.30 -9.99 -2.27
CA TYR A 69 8.63 -9.75 -1.72
C TYR A 69 9.18 -11.02 -1.09
N ILE A 70 10.49 -11.18 -1.15
CA ILE A 70 11.22 -12.25 -0.48
C ILE A 70 12.41 -11.69 0.32
N TRP A 71 12.71 -12.35 1.43
CA TRP A 71 13.91 -12.11 2.24
C TRP A 71 14.64 -13.45 2.43
N PRO A 72 15.54 -13.80 1.49
CA PRO A 72 16.29 -15.04 1.58
C PRO A 72 17.35 -14.96 2.68
N ASN A 73 17.50 -16.03 3.41
CA ASN A 73 18.58 -16.25 4.38
C ASN A 73 19.16 -17.64 4.17
N ARG A 74 20.30 -17.93 4.79
CA ARG A 74 20.97 -19.22 4.62
C ARG A 74 20.10 -20.41 5.01
N ASN A 75 19.31 -20.28 6.06
CA ASN A 75 18.57 -21.38 6.68
C ASN A 75 17.05 -21.25 6.53
N PHE A 76 16.55 -20.13 6.05
CA PHE A 76 15.11 -19.89 5.83
C PHE A 76 14.89 -18.79 4.79
N VAL A 77 13.67 -18.71 4.31
CA VAL A 77 13.22 -17.60 3.48
C VAL A 77 11.92 -17.05 4.06
N MET A 78 11.83 -15.73 4.20
CA MET A 78 10.55 -15.08 4.47
C MET A 78 9.96 -14.64 3.15
N VAL A 79 8.66 -14.82 2.99
CA VAL A 79 7.92 -14.45 1.81
C VAL A 79 6.72 -13.57 2.18
N CYS A 80 6.45 -12.57 1.36
CA CYS A 80 5.23 -11.79 1.45
C CYS A 80 4.31 -12.22 0.31
N ALA A 81 3.12 -12.67 0.63
CA ALA A 81 2.10 -12.99 -0.35
C ALA A 81 1.78 -11.77 -1.22
N ARG A 82 1.17 -12.00 -2.37
CA ARG A 82 0.60 -10.90 -3.16
C ARG A 82 -0.65 -10.37 -2.47
N PRO A 83 -0.91 -9.07 -2.54
CA PRO A 83 -2.18 -8.54 -2.06
C PRO A 83 -3.34 -9.11 -2.89
N VAL A 84 -4.48 -9.30 -2.24
CA VAL A 84 -5.73 -9.74 -2.89
C VAL A 84 -6.31 -8.64 -3.79
N HIS A 85 -6.09 -7.37 -3.39
CA HIS A 85 -6.40 -6.23 -4.24
C HIS A 85 -5.50 -5.03 -3.93
N ILE A 86 -5.42 -4.14 -4.90
CA ILE A 86 -4.77 -2.83 -4.81
C ILE A 86 -5.66 -1.83 -5.52
N ASP A 87 -6.26 -0.92 -4.76
CA ASP A 87 -7.12 0.14 -5.29
C ASP A 87 -6.31 1.43 -5.50
N ARG A 88 -6.58 2.12 -6.61
CA ARG A 88 -5.90 3.36 -6.98
C ARG A 88 -6.90 4.36 -7.54
N ASP A 89 -6.58 5.64 -7.37
CA ASP A 89 -7.28 6.72 -8.05
C ASP A 89 -6.84 6.88 -9.52
N GLU A 90 -7.48 7.80 -10.23
CA GLU A 90 -7.19 8.10 -11.65
C GLU A 90 -5.74 8.57 -11.89
N MET A 91 -5.09 9.10 -10.86
CA MET A 91 -3.68 9.51 -10.91
C MET A 91 -2.72 8.36 -10.56
N GLY A 92 -3.23 7.14 -10.33
CA GLY A 92 -2.46 5.96 -9.95
C GLY A 92 -1.99 5.92 -8.49
N ARG A 93 -2.44 6.85 -7.65
CA ARG A 93 -2.12 6.87 -6.22
C ARG A 93 -2.99 5.85 -5.48
N LEU A 94 -2.46 5.21 -4.45
CA LEU A 94 -3.24 4.31 -3.59
C LEU A 94 -4.42 5.06 -2.98
N HIS A 95 -5.62 4.55 -3.18
CA HIS A 95 -6.85 5.20 -2.76
C HIS A 95 -8.02 4.22 -2.70
N SER A 96 -8.85 4.36 -1.68
CA SER A 96 -10.16 3.71 -1.61
C SER A 96 -11.10 4.53 -0.73
N ASP A 97 -12.39 4.59 -1.13
CA ASP A 97 -13.42 5.30 -0.39
C ASP A 97 -14.22 4.41 0.57
N SER A 98 -14.07 3.10 0.47
CA SER A 98 -14.97 2.16 1.17
C SER A 98 -14.29 0.94 1.79
N ARG A 99 -12.99 0.78 1.59
CA ARG A 99 -12.23 -0.37 2.10
C ARG A 99 -10.73 -0.04 2.19
N MET A 100 -9.92 -1.01 2.60
CA MET A 100 -8.47 -0.91 2.50
C MET A 100 -8.04 -0.72 1.04
N ALA A 101 -7.12 0.19 0.77
CA ALA A 101 -6.57 0.38 -0.58
C ALA A 101 -5.61 -0.74 -0.99
N ILE A 102 -4.97 -1.39 -0.01
CA ILE A 102 -4.23 -2.63 -0.20
C ILE A 102 -4.67 -3.60 0.88
N GLN A 103 -5.00 -4.83 0.49
CA GLN A 103 -5.32 -5.91 1.42
C GLN A 103 -4.61 -7.20 1.03
N TYR A 104 -4.13 -7.93 2.03
CA TYR A 104 -3.45 -9.20 1.89
C TYR A 104 -4.34 -10.39 2.30
N PRO A 105 -3.97 -11.64 1.96
CA PRO A 105 -4.79 -12.82 2.26
C PRO A 105 -5.03 -13.09 3.76
N ASP A 106 -4.19 -12.54 4.64
CA ASP A 106 -4.31 -12.60 6.09
C ASP A 106 -5.17 -11.49 6.68
N GLU A 107 -5.95 -10.81 5.83
CA GLU A 107 -6.81 -9.67 6.16
C GLU A 107 -6.06 -8.40 6.59
N TRP A 108 -4.73 -8.45 6.69
CA TRP A 108 -3.94 -7.25 6.94
C TRP A 108 -3.94 -6.34 5.71
N GLY A 109 -3.97 -5.03 5.95
CA GLY A 109 -3.94 -4.05 4.86
C GLY A 109 -3.75 -2.63 5.36
N ILE A 110 -3.92 -1.69 4.45
CA ILE A 110 -3.76 -0.26 4.71
C ILE A 110 -4.90 0.53 4.08
N TYR A 111 -5.38 1.52 4.83
CA TYR A 111 -6.32 2.52 4.35
C TYR A 111 -5.55 3.70 3.79
N MET A 112 -5.88 4.11 2.56
CA MET A 112 -5.22 5.19 1.85
C MET A 112 -6.25 6.09 1.20
N CYS A 113 -6.02 7.39 1.25
CA CYS A 113 -6.80 8.41 0.56
C CYS A 113 -5.86 9.26 -0.29
N HIS A 114 -5.96 9.16 -1.61
CA HIS A 114 -5.12 9.88 -2.58
C HIS A 114 -3.62 9.83 -2.28
N GLY A 115 -3.12 8.63 -1.92
CA GLY A 115 -1.71 8.40 -1.59
C GLY A 115 -1.33 8.71 -0.13
N ILE A 116 -2.25 9.23 0.68
CA ILE A 116 -2.02 9.51 2.10
C ILE A 116 -2.57 8.36 2.95
N ARG A 117 -1.74 7.84 3.84
CA ARG A 117 -2.19 6.81 4.79
C ARG A 117 -3.09 7.44 5.84
N VAL A 118 -4.24 6.84 6.03
CA VAL A 118 -5.26 7.26 7.00
C VAL A 118 -5.65 6.10 7.91
N ASN A 119 -6.38 6.37 8.97
CA ASN A 119 -6.95 5.33 9.81
C ASN A 119 -8.28 4.79 9.21
N GLU A 120 -8.70 3.65 9.71
CA GLU A 120 -9.92 2.97 9.30
C GLU A 120 -11.17 3.86 9.38
N LYS A 121 -11.31 4.61 10.48
CA LYS A 121 -12.46 5.48 10.76
C LYS A 121 -12.71 6.49 9.63
N ILE A 122 -11.64 7.05 9.06
CA ILE A 122 -11.73 8.06 7.98
C ILE A 122 -12.33 7.48 6.70
N ILE A 123 -12.10 6.19 6.44
CA ILE A 123 -12.58 5.52 5.22
C ILE A 123 -13.92 4.82 5.46
N LEU A 124 -14.03 4.02 6.54
CA LEU A 124 -15.21 3.18 6.75
C LEU A 124 -16.35 3.88 7.48
N HIS A 125 -16.03 4.85 8.32
CA HIS A 125 -17.00 5.52 9.18
C HIS A 125 -16.86 7.05 9.16
N PRO A 126 -16.82 7.68 7.96
CA PRO A 126 -16.65 9.13 7.86
C PRO A 126 -17.79 9.91 8.54
N GLU A 127 -18.97 9.31 8.67
CA GLU A 127 -20.10 9.88 9.38
C GLU A 127 -19.88 10.04 10.89
N THR A 128 -18.92 9.31 11.45
CA THR A 128 -18.57 9.36 12.88
C THR A 128 -17.43 10.33 13.20
N LEU A 129 -16.84 10.96 12.19
CA LEU A 129 -15.77 11.92 12.37
C LEU A 129 -16.27 13.16 13.11
N THR A 130 -15.44 13.68 14.02
CA THR A 130 -15.76 14.82 14.88
C THR A 130 -14.70 15.92 14.77
N LYS A 131 -15.02 17.10 15.33
CA LYS A 131 -14.06 18.20 15.52
C LYS A 131 -12.80 17.73 16.27
N ASP A 132 -12.95 16.85 17.26
CA ASP A 132 -11.82 16.37 18.07
C ASP A 132 -10.87 15.50 17.25
N ASP A 133 -11.39 14.66 16.33
CA ASP A 133 -10.56 13.90 15.40
C ASP A 133 -9.70 14.83 14.53
N TRP A 134 -10.25 15.97 14.11
CA TRP A 134 -9.55 16.95 13.30
C TRP A 134 -8.53 17.77 14.10
N ILE A 135 -8.87 18.23 15.31
CA ILE A 135 -8.00 19.07 16.15
C ILE A 135 -6.75 18.30 16.58
N HIS A 136 -6.92 17.04 16.99
CA HIS A 136 -5.83 16.23 17.56
C HIS A 136 -4.97 15.54 16.48
N GLU A 137 -5.40 15.55 15.23
CA GLU A 137 -4.58 15.02 14.15
C GLU A 137 -3.37 15.94 13.88
N LYS A 138 -2.17 15.37 13.88
CA LYS A 138 -0.91 16.12 13.71
C LYS A 138 -0.51 16.29 12.25
N ASN A 139 -0.93 15.37 11.39
CA ASN A 139 -0.62 15.40 9.97
C ASN A 139 -1.61 16.31 9.23
N LEU A 140 -1.11 17.40 8.66
CA LEU A 140 -1.94 18.39 7.96
C LEU A 140 -2.69 17.81 6.76
N GLU A 141 -2.10 16.84 6.06
CA GLU A 141 -2.77 16.18 4.93
C GLU A 141 -3.92 15.28 5.42
N VAL A 142 -3.75 14.60 6.54
CA VAL A 142 -4.83 13.80 7.15
C VAL A 142 -5.91 14.72 7.69
N ARG A 143 -5.57 15.87 8.30
CA ARG A 143 -6.55 16.89 8.69
C ARG A 143 -7.40 17.38 7.52
N ARG A 144 -6.77 17.66 6.38
CA ARG A 144 -7.47 18.04 5.16
C ARG A 144 -8.45 16.96 4.72
N ILE A 145 -8.02 15.69 4.76
CA ILE A 145 -8.89 14.55 4.41
C ILE A 145 -10.06 14.43 5.39
N ILE A 146 -9.83 14.58 6.70
CA ILE A 146 -10.91 14.57 7.70
C ILE A 146 -11.95 15.65 7.38
N GLN A 147 -11.49 16.88 7.13
CA GLN A 147 -12.36 17.99 6.75
C GLN A 147 -13.16 17.68 5.49
N GLU A 148 -12.52 17.15 4.46
CA GLU A 148 -13.15 16.76 3.20
C GLU A 148 -14.22 15.68 3.42
N ARG A 149 -13.91 14.66 4.23
CA ARG A 149 -14.84 13.56 4.57
C ARG A 149 -16.02 14.01 5.44
N MET A 150 -15.82 14.97 6.30
CA MET A 150 -16.90 15.58 7.08
C MET A 150 -17.82 16.44 6.20
N GLY A 151 -17.29 17.01 5.11
CA GLY A 151 -18.05 17.86 4.19
C GLY A 151 -18.68 19.06 4.89
N SER A 152 -19.95 19.34 4.58
CA SER A 152 -20.69 20.48 5.17
C SER A 152 -20.84 20.40 6.70
N ARG A 153 -20.82 19.20 7.27
CA ARG A 153 -20.87 19.03 8.75
C ARG A 153 -19.66 19.66 9.44
N PHE A 154 -18.50 19.71 8.77
CA PHE A 154 -17.28 20.28 9.34
C PHE A 154 -17.50 21.70 9.85
N ILE A 155 -18.14 22.56 9.08
CA ILE A 155 -18.41 23.96 9.44
C ILE A 155 -19.25 24.02 10.72
N THR A 156 -20.31 23.23 10.79
CA THR A 156 -21.21 23.18 11.97
C THR A 156 -20.48 22.65 13.20
N GLU A 157 -19.69 21.60 13.05
CA GLU A 157 -18.94 20.94 14.13
C GLU A 157 -17.86 21.85 14.75
N ILE A 158 -17.19 22.70 13.94
CA ILE A 158 -16.23 23.67 14.47
C ILE A 158 -16.87 24.91 15.09
N GLY A 159 -18.20 25.02 15.01
CA GLY A 159 -18.97 26.18 15.51
C GLY A 159 -19.11 27.27 14.47
N GLY A 160 -18.77 27.01 13.21
CA GLY A 160 -18.87 27.97 12.12
C GLY A 160 -20.28 28.10 11.54
N ARG A 161 -20.56 29.23 10.97
CA ARG A 161 -21.80 29.52 10.25
C ARG A 161 -21.49 30.07 8.86
N VAL A 162 -22.08 29.49 7.81
CA VAL A 162 -21.98 30.05 6.46
C VAL A 162 -22.78 31.33 6.41
N ILE A 163 -22.11 32.45 6.16
CA ILE A 163 -22.75 33.78 6.08
C ILE A 163 -22.97 34.25 4.63
N ALA A 164 -22.21 33.72 3.69
CA ALA A 164 -22.39 33.96 2.27
C ALA A 164 -21.92 32.81 1.40
N ARG A 165 -22.59 32.61 0.27
CA ARG A 165 -22.20 31.66 -0.78
C ARG A 165 -22.02 32.41 -2.08
N HIS A 166 -21.00 32.07 -2.84
CA HIS A 166 -20.82 32.57 -4.18
C HIS A 166 -21.44 31.60 -5.19
N ASP A 167 -22.04 32.15 -6.27
CA ASP A 167 -22.66 31.34 -7.33
C ASP A 167 -21.66 30.45 -8.09
N ASP A 168 -20.39 30.89 -8.16
CA ASP A 168 -19.29 30.09 -8.70
C ASP A 168 -18.73 29.17 -7.61
N PRO A 169 -18.89 27.82 -7.75
CA PRO A 169 -18.45 26.86 -6.73
C PRO A 169 -16.94 26.85 -6.51
N ARG A 170 -16.14 27.44 -7.39
CA ARG A 170 -14.68 27.56 -7.24
C ARG A 170 -14.28 28.63 -6.24
N ILE A 171 -15.16 29.56 -5.94
CA ILE A 171 -14.92 30.67 -5.01
C ILE A 171 -15.23 30.26 -3.58
N GLY A 172 -16.18 29.30 -3.41
CA GLY A 172 -16.50 28.73 -2.12
C GLY A 172 -17.49 29.54 -1.27
N GLU A 173 -17.41 29.33 0.02
CA GLU A 173 -18.31 29.90 1.02
C GLU A 173 -17.54 30.79 2.01
N ILE A 174 -18.16 31.86 2.48
CA ILE A 174 -17.65 32.66 3.59
C ILE A 174 -18.24 32.11 4.88
N VAL A 175 -17.38 31.75 5.81
CA VAL A 175 -17.75 31.13 7.07
C VAL A 175 -17.31 32.04 8.23
N GLU A 176 -18.21 32.34 9.12
CA GLU A 176 -17.92 32.94 10.41
C GLU A 176 -17.67 31.84 11.43
N ILE A 177 -16.54 31.92 12.18
CA ILE A 177 -16.12 30.94 13.20
C ILE A 177 -16.09 31.62 14.54
#